data_43faa59a65364071101b8e3e5746df20
#
_entry.id   43faa59a65364071101b8e3e5746df20
#
_cell.length_a   1.000
_cell.length_b   1.000
_cell.length_c   1.000
_cell.angle_alpha   90.00
_cell.angle_beta   90.00
_cell.angle_gamma   90.00
#
_symmetry.space_group_name_H-M   'P 1'
#
loop_
_entity.id
_entity.type
_entity.pdbx_description
1 polymer ?
#
loop_
_entity_poly.entity_id
_entity_poly.type
_entity_poly.pdbx_seq_one_letter_code
_entity_poly.pdbx_strand_id
1 'polypeptide(L)'
;MAECRACGKRGLFLSLNPDSLCGECAGHVPRDIARRAQIAKESMALVEKTTNLDTMLSRLDLATEQMSVLLGYEQRGIPTTTPPPSRLLRELETSRGQIIRNGIEVMVKAALAKAGVVSTQRTAISIAEKALVQLREFRGKTDDPGAMSALEGRLAGFIYDRQLEGHLDTARKAEFKGLPKKAIDAYQEALYLLRTDRIDDGMQAQQISEIEEKLKKLGGQSG
;
A
#
# COMPACT_ATOMS: atom_id res chain seq x y z
N MET A 1 50.75 -18.62 -2.95
CA MET A 1 50.00 -19.26 -1.85
C MET A 1 48.55 -19.45 -2.31
N ALA A 2 48.00 -20.62 -2.10
CA ALA A 2 46.59 -20.88 -2.39
C ALA A 2 45.72 -20.19 -1.32
N GLU A 3 44.61 -19.56 -1.75
CA GLU A 3 43.66 -18.87 -0.86
C GLU A 3 42.23 -19.28 -1.22
N CYS A 4 41.44 -19.67 -0.21
CA CYS A 4 40.04 -20.03 -0.39
C CYS A 4 39.18 -18.74 -0.56
N ARG A 5 38.46 -18.65 -1.68
CA ARG A 5 37.60 -17.49 -2.00
C ARG A 5 36.45 -17.29 -1.03
N ALA A 6 35.98 -18.33 -0.35
CA ALA A 6 34.86 -18.22 0.59
C ALA A 6 35.30 -17.77 1.99
N CYS A 7 36.31 -18.43 2.58
CA CYS A 7 36.74 -18.21 3.97
C CYS A 7 38.04 -17.44 4.12
N GLY A 8 38.78 -17.17 3.03
CA GLY A 8 40.07 -16.49 3.06
C GLY A 8 41.23 -17.34 3.64
N LYS A 9 41.00 -18.62 3.95
CA LYS A 9 42.06 -19.50 4.48
C LYS A 9 43.20 -19.64 3.45
N ARG A 10 44.43 -19.43 3.91
CA ARG A 10 45.67 -19.50 3.09
C ARG A 10 46.57 -20.62 3.55
N GLY A 11 47.29 -21.22 2.60
CA GLY A 11 48.28 -22.24 2.92
C GLY A 11 49.05 -22.74 1.69
N LEU A 12 50.30 -23.19 1.92
CA LEU A 12 51.13 -23.78 0.86
C LEU A 12 50.60 -25.15 0.40
N PHE A 13 49.94 -25.87 1.30
CA PHE A 13 49.36 -27.21 1.03
C PHE A 13 47.81 -27.17 1.00
N LEU A 14 47.20 -25.98 0.85
CA LEU A 14 45.77 -25.88 0.79
C LEU A 14 45.28 -26.40 -0.56
N SER A 15 44.56 -27.54 -0.54
CA SER A 15 43.86 -28.03 -1.71
C SER A 15 42.60 -27.23 -1.97
N LEU A 16 42.43 -26.72 -3.21
CA LEU A 16 41.27 -26.00 -3.67
C LEU A 16 40.59 -26.76 -4.80
N ASN A 17 39.27 -26.71 -4.85
CA ASN A 17 38.48 -27.18 -5.98
C ASN A 17 38.54 -26.17 -7.18
N PRO A 18 37.93 -26.47 -8.35
CA PRO A 18 37.91 -25.57 -9.50
C PRO A 18 37.35 -24.18 -9.19
N ASP A 19 36.43 -24.03 -8.23
CA ASP A 19 35.84 -22.75 -7.79
C ASP A 19 36.72 -22.03 -6.75
N SER A 20 37.97 -22.51 -6.53
CA SER A 20 38.89 -21.97 -5.53
C SER A 20 38.37 -22.03 -4.09
N LEU A 21 37.63 -23.08 -3.74
CA LEU A 21 37.13 -23.36 -2.41
C LEU A 21 37.93 -24.46 -1.73
N CYS A 22 38.23 -24.30 -0.43
CA CYS A 22 38.82 -25.38 0.38
C CYS A 22 37.78 -26.50 0.60
N GLY A 23 38.25 -27.71 1.01
CA GLY A 23 37.36 -28.86 1.19
C GLY A 23 36.15 -28.62 2.07
N GLU A 24 36.30 -27.85 3.14
CA GLU A 24 35.19 -27.45 4.01
C GLU A 24 34.19 -26.55 3.27
N CYS A 25 34.65 -25.46 2.63
CA CYS A 25 33.79 -24.54 1.90
C CYS A 25 33.15 -25.21 0.68
N ALA A 26 33.84 -26.09 -0.03
CA ALA A 26 33.29 -26.85 -1.16
C ALA A 26 32.08 -27.72 -0.77
N GLY A 27 32.00 -28.14 0.49
CA GLY A 27 30.91 -28.96 1.01
C GLY A 27 29.64 -28.18 1.33
N HIS A 28 29.73 -26.92 1.72
CA HIS A 28 28.56 -26.15 2.19
C HIS A 28 28.20 -24.93 1.33
N VAL A 29 29.18 -24.24 0.71
CA VAL A 29 28.92 -23.03 -0.07
C VAL A 29 27.94 -23.26 -1.24
N PRO A 30 28.10 -24.31 -2.08
CA PRO A 30 27.14 -24.56 -3.16
C PRO A 30 25.70 -24.81 -2.65
N ARG A 31 25.57 -25.48 -1.49
CA ARG A 31 24.27 -25.75 -0.88
C ARG A 31 23.62 -24.44 -0.34
N ASP A 32 24.42 -23.57 0.29
CA ASP A 32 23.93 -22.25 0.74
C ASP A 32 23.49 -21.40 -0.43
N ILE A 33 24.26 -21.36 -1.53
CA ILE A 33 23.89 -20.66 -2.75
C ILE A 33 22.56 -21.18 -3.31
N ALA A 34 22.42 -22.49 -3.48
CA ALA A 34 21.21 -23.10 -4.00
C ALA A 34 19.98 -22.80 -3.12
N ARG A 35 20.12 -22.91 -1.79
CA ARG A 35 19.06 -22.61 -0.83
C ARG A 35 18.63 -21.16 -0.91
N ARG A 36 19.56 -20.20 -0.94
CA ARG A 36 19.26 -18.78 -1.01
C ARG A 36 18.59 -18.40 -2.32
N ALA A 37 19.08 -18.93 -3.42
CA ALA A 37 18.47 -18.74 -4.74
C ALA A 37 17.03 -19.26 -4.75
N GLN A 38 16.77 -20.40 -4.14
CA GLN A 38 15.42 -20.96 -4.05
C GLN A 38 14.49 -20.08 -3.19
N ILE A 39 14.94 -19.61 -2.02
CA ILE A 39 14.18 -18.73 -1.15
C ILE A 39 13.82 -17.44 -1.89
N ALA A 40 14.76 -16.82 -2.60
CA ALA A 40 14.50 -15.61 -3.37
C ALA A 40 13.48 -15.86 -4.50
N LYS A 41 13.63 -16.96 -5.25
CA LYS A 41 12.70 -17.36 -6.30
C LYS A 41 11.27 -17.57 -5.77
N GLU A 42 11.13 -18.29 -4.67
CA GLU A 42 9.83 -18.54 -4.03
C GLU A 42 9.21 -17.26 -3.50
N SER A 43 10.03 -16.36 -2.94
CA SER A 43 9.57 -15.04 -2.47
C SER A 43 9.02 -14.20 -3.61
N MET A 44 9.72 -14.15 -4.75
CA MET A 44 9.23 -13.43 -5.93
C MET A 44 7.95 -14.02 -6.52
N ALA A 45 7.84 -15.35 -6.57
CA ALA A 45 6.61 -16.01 -7.01
C ALA A 45 5.41 -15.72 -6.08
N LEU A 46 5.65 -15.45 -4.80
CA LEU A 46 4.60 -15.01 -3.87
C LEU A 46 4.23 -13.54 -4.05
N VAL A 47 5.19 -12.67 -4.39
CA VAL A 47 4.90 -11.26 -4.74
C VAL A 47 3.90 -11.17 -5.89
N GLU A 48 4.08 -12.00 -6.92
CA GLU A 48 3.19 -12.01 -8.09
C GLU A 48 1.77 -12.52 -7.78
N LYS A 49 1.61 -13.37 -6.77
CA LYS A 49 0.34 -14.04 -6.44
C LYS A 49 -0.46 -13.33 -5.35
N THR A 50 0.19 -12.53 -4.52
CA THR A 50 -0.50 -11.88 -3.39
C THR A 50 -1.05 -10.51 -3.76
N THR A 51 -2.21 -10.18 -3.20
CA THR A 51 -2.78 -8.82 -3.22
C THR A 51 -2.58 -8.09 -1.90
N ASN A 52 -2.00 -8.76 -0.90
CA ASN A 52 -1.70 -8.14 0.39
C ASN A 52 -0.37 -7.41 0.33
N LEU A 53 -0.40 -6.09 0.46
CA LEU A 53 0.77 -5.22 0.28
C LEU A 53 1.87 -5.48 1.31
N ASP A 54 1.54 -5.74 2.59
CA ASP A 54 2.53 -6.03 3.62
C ASP A 54 3.26 -7.34 3.33
N THR A 55 2.51 -8.37 2.90
CA THR A 55 3.10 -9.64 2.45
C THR A 55 4.00 -9.43 1.24
N MET A 56 3.57 -8.62 0.27
CA MET A 56 4.33 -8.29 -0.93
C MET A 56 5.66 -7.63 -0.58
N LEU A 57 5.66 -6.63 0.29
CA LEU A 57 6.86 -5.93 0.75
C LEU A 57 7.80 -6.85 1.53
N SER A 58 7.27 -7.62 2.47
CA SER A 58 8.06 -8.59 3.24
C SER A 58 8.77 -9.61 2.34
N ARG A 59 8.11 -10.07 1.27
CA ARG A 59 8.70 -11.01 0.30
C ARG A 59 9.73 -10.35 -0.59
N LEU A 60 9.52 -9.11 -1.00
CA LEU A 60 10.55 -8.34 -1.72
C LEU A 60 11.81 -8.13 -0.88
N ASP A 61 11.64 -7.75 0.40
CA ASP A 61 12.75 -7.56 1.32
C ASP A 61 13.53 -8.86 1.51
N LEU A 62 12.84 -9.99 1.71
CA LEU A 62 13.46 -11.29 1.84
C LEU A 62 14.23 -11.70 0.56
N ALA A 63 13.65 -11.49 -0.62
CA ALA A 63 14.33 -11.78 -1.88
C ALA A 63 15.59 -10.92 -2.04
N THR A 64 15.50 -9.64 -1.73
CA THR A 64 16.64 -8.70 -1.79
C THR A 64 17.74 -9.10 -0.80
N GLU A 65 17.40 -9.48 0.42
CA GLU A 65 18.35 -9.97 1.42
C GLU A 65 19.11 -11.21 0.93
N GLN A 66 18.39 -12.22 0.42
CA GLN A 66 19.03 -13.43 -0.09
C GLN A 66 19.94 -13.14 -1.27
N MET A 67 19.53 -12.30 -2.22
CA MET A 67 20.35 -11.90 -3.36
C MET A 67 21.57 -11.07 -2.94
N SER A 68 21.47 -10.24 -1.90
CA SER A 68 22.62 -9.49 -1.36
C SER A 68 23.70 -10.41 -0.78
N VAL A 69 23.31 -11.49 -0.10
CA VAL A 69 24.29 -12.50 0.35
C VAL A 69 24.94 -13.20 -0.82
N LEU A 70 24.16 -13.56 -1.86
CA LEU A 70 24.68 -14.18 -3.08
C LEU A 70 25.63 -13.25 -3.86
N LEU A 71 25.37 -11.93 -3.86
CA LEU A 71 26.28 -10.93 -4.42
C LEU A 71 27.65 -10.96 -3.74
N GLY A 72 27.72 -11.22 -2.42
CA GLY A 72 28.97 -11.38 -1.71
C GLY A 72 29.78 -12.63 -2.16
N TYR A 73 29.13 -13.68 -2.63
CA TYR A 73 29.81 -14.82 -3.28
C TYR A 73 30.27 -14.46 -4.69
N GLU A 74 29.43 -13.82 -5.48
CA GLU A 74 29.74 -13.34 -6.84
C GLU A 74 30.98 -12.42 -6.84
N GLN A 75 31.02 -11.43 -5.94
CA GLN A 75 32.15 -10.51 -5.79
C GLN A 75 33.48 -11.19 -5.48
N ARG A 76 33.44 -12.35 -4.81
CA ARG A 76 34.61 -13.20 -4.55
C ARG A 76 34.95 -14.14 -5.70
N GLY A 77 34.23 -14.04 -6.82
CA GLY A 77 34.40 -14.87 -8.00
C GLY A 77 33.95 -16.32 -7.79
N ILE A 78 33.04 -16.57 -6.85
CA ILE A 78 32.42 -17.87 -6.64
C ILE A 78 31.18 -17.96 -7.56
N PRO A 79 31.02 -19.03 -8.35
CA PRO A 79 29.82 -19.21 -9.16
C PRO A 79 28.55 -19.22 -8.32
N THR A 80 27.52 -18.47 -8.79
CA THR A 80 26.26 -18.34 -8.09
C THR A 80 25.09 -18.74 -8.99
N THR A 81 24.20 -17.81 -9.34
CA THR A 81 23.02 -18.04 -10.17
C THR A 81 23.22 -17.54 -11.61
N THR A 82 22.35 -17.99 -12.51
CA THR A 82 22.22 -17.43 -13.84
C THR A 82 20.77 -16.97 -14.04
N PRO A 83 20.48 -15.67 -14.18
CA PRO A 83 21.42 -14.52 -14.21
C PRO A 83 22.15 -14.30 -12.87
N PRO A 84 23.26 -13.53 -12.86
CA PRO A 84 24.05 -13.29 -11.66
C PRO A 84 23.32 -12.41 -10.64
N PRO A 85 23.59 -12.52 -9.32
CA PRO A 85 22.95 -11.75 -8.25
C PRO A 85 23.02 -10.24 -8.46
N SER A 86 24.13 -9.71 -8.97
CA SER A 86 24.31 -8.30 -9.28
C SER A 86 23.29 -7.77 -10.30
N ARG A 87 22.91 -8.60 -11.26
CA ARG A 87 21.88 -8.25 -12.25
C ARG A 87 20.48 -8.36 -11.63
N LEU A 88 20.19 -9.43 -10.92
CA LEU A 88 18.90 -9.65 -10.27
C LEU A 88 18.57 -8.57 -9.25
N LEU A 89 19.55 -8.13 -8.45
CA LEU A 89 19.36 -7.02 -7.51
C LEU A 89 18.98 -5.70 -8.21
N ARG A 90 19.65 -5.36 -9.30
CA ARG A 90 19.29 -4.15 -10.09
C ARG A 90 17.88 -4.25 -10.67
N GLU A 91 17.49 -5.43 -11.16
CA GLU A 91 16.14 -5.67 -11.66
C GLU A 91 15.10 -5.55 -10.53
N LEU A 92 15.39 -6.08 -9.34
CA LEU A 92 14.53 -5.95 -8.14
C LEU A 92 14.39 -4.50 -7.71
N GLU A 93 15.48 -3.73 -7.63
CA GLU A 93 15.46 -2.31 -7.28
C GLU A 93 14.63 -1.50 -8.27
N THR A 94 14.83 -1.71 -9.57
CA THR A 94 14.06 -1.03 -10.62
C THR A 94 12.58 -1.36 -10.55
N SER A 95 12.23 -2.63 -10.29
CA SER A 95 10.85 -3.11 -10.23
C SER A 95 10.15 -2.77 -8.91
N ARG A 96 10.91 -2.58 -7.82
CA ARG A 96 10.35 -2.38 -6.47
C ARG A 96 9.35 -1.24 -6.42
N GLY A 97 9.71 -0.08 -6.96
CA GLY A 97 8.83 1.09 -6.99
C GLY A 97 7.51 0.82 -7.73
N GLN A 98 7.59 0.12 -8.87
CA GLN A 98 6.41 -0.25 -9.64
C GLN A 98 5.52 -1.28 -8.91
N ILE A 99 6.13 -2.28 -8.28
CA ILE A 99 5.41 -3.30 -7.50
C ILE A 99 4.68 -2.66 -6.33
N ILE A 100 5.32 -1.73 -5.62
CA ILE A 100 4.72 -0.99 -4.50
C ILE A 100 3.55 -0.15 -5.01
N ARG A 101 3.72 0.64 -6.06
CA ARG A 101 2.64 1.46 -6.64
C ARG A 101 1.44 0.61 -7.03
N ASN A 102 1.66 -0.46 -7.78
CA ASN A 102 0.58 -1.36 -8.21
C ASN A 102 -0.13 -2.00 -7.00
N GLY A 103 0.62 -2.44 -5.99
CA GLY A 103 0.05 -3.03 -4.77
C GLY A 103 -0.82 -2.04 -4.00
N ILE A 104 -0.38 -0.79 -3.87
CA ILE A 104 -1.14 0.30 -3.24
C ILE A 104 -2.42 0.59 -4.04
N GLU A 105 -2.34 0.68 -5.35
CA GLU A 105 -3.51 0.92 -6.20
C GLU A 105 -4.55 -0.19 -6.07
N VAL A 106 -4.10 -1.45 -6.09
CA VAL A 106 -4.96 -2.63 -5.89
C VAL A 106 -5.61 -2.59 -4.50
N MET A 107 -4.86 -2.26 -3.44
CA MET A 107 -5.38 -2.13 -2.08
C MET A 107 -6.48 -1.05 -2.00
N VAL A 108 -6.25 0.14 -2.53
CA VAL A 108 -7.23 1.24 -2.52
C VAL A 108 -8.47 0.87 -3.33
N LYS A 109 -8.30 0.30 -4.53
CA LYS A 109 -9.41 -0.15 -5.37
C LYS A 109 -10.26 -1.22 -4.66
N ALA A 110 -9.63 -2.20 -4.03
CA ALA A 110 -10.33 -3.23 -3.27
C ALA A 110 -11.08 -2.67 -2.07
N ALA A 111 -10.49 -1.72 -1.34
CA ALA A 111 -11.13 -1.05 -0.21
C ALA A 111 -12.37 -0.25 -0.64
N LEU A 112 -12.27 0.54 -1.71
CA LEU A 112 -13.38 1.31 -2.27
C LEU A 112 -14.49 0.39 -2.79
N ALA A 113 -14.15 -0.69 -3.50
CA ALA A 113 -15.11 -1.67 -3.97
C ALA A 113 -15.87 -2.33 -2.79
N LYS A 114 -15.14 -2.75 -1.76
CA LYS A 114 -15.73 -3.31 -0.54
C LYS A 114 -16.60 -2.31 0.20
N ALA A 115 -16.15 -1.06 0.33
CA ALA A 115 -16.90 0.01 0.96
C ALA A 115 -18.18 0.38 0.18
N GLY A 116 -18.16 0.24 -1.15
CA GLY A 116 -19.30 0.52 -2.02
C GLY A 116 -20.46 -0.47 -1.90
N VAL A 117 -20.21 -1.71 -1.47
CA VAL A 117 -21.25 -2.78 -1.41
C VAL A 117 -21.79 -3.04 -0.01
N VAL A 118 -21.20 -2.46 1.05
CA VAL A 118 -21.70 -2.65 2.41
C VAL A 118 -22.96 -1.84 2.68
N SER A 119 -23.88 -2.41 3.43
CA SER A 119 -25.22 -1.85 3.68
C SER A 119 -25.23 -0.64 4.63
N THR A 120 -24.21 -0.50 5.48
CA THR A 120 -24.17 0.60 6.45
C THR A 120 -23.09 1.63 6.11
N GLN A 121 -23.47 2.89 6.13
CA GLN A 121 -22.60 4.02 5.90
C GLN A 121 -21.38 4.02 6.84
N ARG A 122 -21.60 3.78 8.13
CA ARG A 122 -20.54 3.72 9.14
C ARG A 122 -19.47 2.68 8.77
N THR A 123 -19.90 1.50 8.30
CA THR A 123 -18.97 0.44 7.87
C THR A 123 -18.22 0.85 6.60
N ALA A 124 -18.92 1.47 5.63
CA ALA A 124 -18.30 1.97 4.41
C ALA A 124 -17.18 2.98 4.72
N ILE A 125 -17.48 3.99 5.55
CA ILE A 125 -16.51 5.00 6.00
C ILE A 125 -15.33 4.32 6.72
N SER A 126 -15.59 3.43 7.68
CA SER A 126 -14.51 2.74 8.42
C SER A 126 -13.57 1.93 7.53
N ILE A 127 -14.08 1.30 6.46
CA ILE A 127 -13.24 0.58 5.49
C ILE A 127 -12.33 1.57 4.74
N ALA A 128 -12.88 2.69 4.27
CA ALA A 128 -12.11 3.70 3.53
C ALA A 128 -11.08 4.41 4.42
N GLU A 129 -11.44 4.73 5.67
CA GLU A 129 -10.52 5.31 6.67
C GLU A 129 -9.34 4.39 6.97
N LYS A 130 -9.57 3.09 7.16
CA LYS A 130 -8.50 2.11 7.36
C LYS A 130 -7.55 2.06 6.16
N ALA A 131 -8.09 2.06 4.95
CA ALA A 131 -7.29 2.11 3.73
C ALA A 131 -6.49 3.42 3.61
N LEU A 132 -7.06 4.55 4.03
CA LEU A 132 -6.38 5.85 4.05
C LEU A 132 -5.22 5.87 5.06
N VAL A 133 -5.40 5.28 6.24
CA VAL A 133 -4.32 5.12 7.23
C VAL A 133 -3.20 4.26 6.67
N GLN A 134 -3.51 3.09 6.11
CA GLN A 134 -2.51 2.22 5.48
C GLN A 134 -1.77 2.93 4.33
N LEU A 135 -2.50 3.65 3.47
CA LEU A 135 -1.90 4.41 2.38
C LEU A 135 -0.86 5.42 2.89
N ARG A 136 -1.14 6.12 3.99
CA ARG A 136 -0.21 7.07 4.61
C ARG A 136 1.04 6.42 5.18
N GLU A 137 0.93 5.20 5.72
CA GLU A 137 2.08 4.41 6.19
C GLU A 137 3.05 4.03 5.05
N PHE A 138 2.53 3.91 3.82
CA PHE A 138 3.34 3.62 2.63
C PHE A 138 3.93 4.86 1.95
N ARG A 139 3.52 6.06 2.35
CA ARG A 139 3.97 7.32 1.71
C ARG A 139 5.50 7.48 1.67
N GLY A 140 6.20 7.04 2.72
CA GLY A 140 7.67 7.06 2.78
C GLY A 140 8.38 5.93 2.04
N LYS A 141 7.62 4.98 1.45
CA LYS A 141 8.17 3.79 0.77
C LYS A 141 8.05 3.87 -0.76
N THR A 142 7.54 4.97 -1.30
CA THR A 142 7.35 5.20 -2.73
C THR A 142 7.98 6.52 -3.16
N ASP A 143 8.55 6.53 -4.37
CA ASP A 143 9.18 7.70 -4.98
C ASP A 143 8.20 8.56 -5.79
N ASP A 144 6.89 8.23 -5.75
CA ASP A 144 5.84 8.94 -6.49
C ASP A 144 4.80 9.58 -5.56
N PRO A 145 5.09 10.77 -5.01
CA PRO A 145 4.18 11.47 -4.11
C PRO A 145 2.90 11.95 -4.82
N GLY A 146 2.93 12.16 -6.14
CA GLY A 146 1.78 12.59 -6.93
C GLY A 146 0.72 11.51 -7.02
N ALA A 147 1.10 10.29 -7.36
CA ALA A 147 0.20 9.13 -7.39
C ALA A 147 -0.41 8.86 -6.01
N MET A 148 0.39 8.99 -4.93
CA MET A 148 -0.10 8.84 -3.57
C MET A 148 -1.17 9.87 -3.21
N SER A 149 -0.95 11.14 -3.56
CA SER A 149 -1.93 12.22 -3.30
C SER A 149 -3.24 12.00 -4.06
N ALA A 150 -3.18 11.49 -5.30
CA ALA A 150 -4.38 11.15 -6.07
C ALA A 150 -5.19 10.02 -5.42
N LEU A 151 -4.52 8.99 -4.89
CA LEU A 151 -5.19 7.89 -4.18
C LEU A 151 -5.76 8.34 -2.83
N GLU A 152 -5.05 9.19 -2.08
CA GLU A 152 -5.56 9.82 -0.87
C GLU A 152 -6.82 10.65 -1.17
N GLY A 153 -6.80 11.44 -2.25
CA GLY A 153 -7.95 12.23 -2.69
C GLY A 153 -9.17 11.37 -3.01
N ARG A 154 -8.98 10.23 -3.67
CA ARG A 154 -10.08 9.29 -3.98
C ARG A 154 -10.72 8.70 -2.71
N LEU A 155 -9.92 8.28 -1.72
CA LEU A 155 -10.42 7.76 -0.44
C LEU A 155 -11.11 8.86 0.37
N ALA A 156 -10.50 10.05 0.46
CA ALA A 156 -11.06 11.19 1.17
C ALA A 156 -12.38 11.65 0.54
N GLY A 157 -12.46 11.73 -0.79
CA GLY A 157 -13.69 12.05 -1.51
C GLY A 157 -14.80 11.03 -1.23
N PHE A 158 -14.49 9.74 -1.27
CA PHE A 158 -15.46 8.70 -0.93
C PHE A 158 -15.99 8.84 0.51
N ILE A 159 -15.09 9.10 1.48
CA ILE A 159 -15.48 9.31 2.89
C ILE A 159 -16.40 10.53 3.00
N TYR A 160 -16.02 11.62 2.37
CA TYR A 160 -16.79 12.86 2.34
C TYR A 160 -18.21 12.65 1.76
N ASP A 161 -18.31 12.04 0.58
CA ASP A 161 -19.58 11.77 -0.08
C ASP A 161 -20.50 10.93 0.81
N ARG A 162 -19.94 9.91 1.48
CA ARG A 162 -20.71 9.08 2.41
C ARG A 162 -21.15 9.82 3.65
N GLN A 163 -20.32 10.70 4.21
CA GLN A 163 -20.70 11.53 5.36
C GLN A 163 -21.83 12.49 4.99
N LEU A 164 -21.68 13.19 3.87
CA LEU A 164 -22.70 14.13 3.38
C LEU A 164 -24.04 13.42 3.11
N GLU A 165 -24.01 12.30 2.36
CA GLU A 165 -25.21 11.49 2.11
C GLU A 165 -25.91 11.06 3.41
N GLY A 166 -25.15 10.70 4.45
CA GLY A 166 -25.69 10.31 5.73
C GLY A 166 -26.36 11.43 6.52
N HIS A 167 -25.79 12.61 6.52
CA HIS A 167 -26.44 13.75 7.13
C HIS A 167 -27.73 14.12 6.39
N LEU A 168 -27.71 14.14 5.06
CA LEU A 168 -28.89 14.39 4.24
C LEU A 168 -29.98 13.33 4.41
N ASP A 169 -29.62 12.05 4.50
CA ASP A 169 -30.57 10.95 4.74
C ASP A 169 -31.17 11.03 6.15
N THR A 170 -30.35 11.37 7.14
CA THR A 170 -30.81 11.60 8.53
C THR A 170 -31.78 12.78 8.58
N ALA A 171 -31.48 13.87 7.91
CA ALA A 171 -32.34 15.04 7.83
C ALA A 171 -33.70 14.70 7.20
N ARG A 172 -33.68 14.05 6.03
CA ARG A 172 -34.92 13.63 5.31
C ARG A 172 -35.77 12.68 6.14
N LYS A 173 -35.16 11.71 6.84
CA LYS A 173 -35.88 10.80 7.74
C LYS A 173 -36.48 11.51 8.95
N ALA A 174 -35.81 12.54 9.47
CA ALA A 174 -36.32 13.35 10.58
C ALA A 174 -37.50 14.27 10.12
N GLU A 175 -37.43 14.89 8.93
CA GLU A 175 -38.55 15.60 8.32
C GLU A 175 -39.79 14.69 8.19
N PHE A 176 -39.59 13.50 7.60
CA PHE A 176 -40.68 12.54 7.40
C PHE A 176 -41.35 12.13 8.72
N LYS A 177 -40.57 12.04 9.81
CA LYS A 177 -41.08 11.71 11.15
C LYS A 177 -41.63 12.88 11.95
N GLY A 178 -41.68 14.07 11.36
CA GLY A 178 -42.14 15.28 12.06
C GLY A 178 -41.22 15.71 13.21
N LEU A 179 -39.92 15.52 13.07
CA LEU A 179 -38.89 15.84 14.07
C LEU A 179 -38.02 17.03 13.58
N PRO A 180 -38.58 18.26 13.55
CA PRO A 180 -37.93 19.41 12.88
C PRO A 180 -36.57 19.77 13.49
N LYS A 181 -36.40 19.71 14.82
CA LYS A 181 -35.10 19.97 15.46
C LYS A 181 -34.01 19.03 14.95
N LYS A 182 -34.28 17.72 14.89
CA LYS A 182 -33.31 16.71 14.35
C LYS A 182 -33.02 16.91 12.88
N ALA A 183 -34.03 17.36 12.09
CA ALA A 183 -33.82 17.65 10.68
C ALA A 183 -32.91 18.88 10.51
N ILE A 184 -33.16 19.94 11.29
CA ILE A 184 -32.31 21.15 11.30
C ILE A 184 -30.88 20.80 11.65
N ASP A 185 -30.64 20.08 12.75
CA ASP A 185 -29.28 19.68 13.17
C ASP A 185 -28.54 18.92 12.04
N ALA A 186 -29.21 17.94 11.44
CA ALA A 186 -28.60 17.14 10.37
C ALA A 186 -28.35 17.93 9.07
N TYR A 187 -29.23 18.88 8.71
CA TYR A 187 -28.97 19.77 7.59
C TYR A 187 -27.86 20.78 7.86
N GLN A 188 -27.69 21.24 9.10
CA GLN A 188 -26.60 22.11 9.49
C GLN A 188 -25.24 21.36 9.39
N GLU A 189 -25.18 20.11 9.82
CA GLU A 189 -23.98 19.28 9.64
C GLU A 189 -23.65 19.07 8.15
N ALA A 190 -24.65 18.79 7.31
CA ALA A 190 -24.45 18.67 5.87
C ALA A 190 -23.92 19.98 5.25
N LEU A 191 -24.50 21.13 5.65
CA LEU A 191 -24.07 22.45 5.18
C LEU A 191 -22.66 22.79 5.66
N TYR A 192 -22.34 22.44 6.91
CA TYR A 192 -20.98 22.60 7.45
C TYR A 192 -19.95 21.84 6.63
N LEU A 193 -20.22 20.57 6.30
CA LEU A 193 -19.34 19.76 5.46
C LEU A 193 -19.12 20.42 4.09
N LEU A 194 -20.20 20.85 3.41
CA LEU A 194 -20.11 21.50 2.10
C LEU A 194 -19.29 22.79 2.11
N ARG A 195 -19.35 23.57 3.19
CA ARG A 195 -18.63 24.84 3.32
C ARG A 195 -17.20 24.72 3.83
N THR A 196 -16.82 23.58 4.40
CA THR A 196 -15.50 23.37 4.99
C THR A 196 -14.61 22.44 4.16
N ASP A 197 -15.13 21.89 3.06
CA ASP A 197 -14.33 21.08 2.15
C ASP A 197 -13.40 21.96 1.29
N ARG A 198 -12.73 21.33 0.33
CA ARG A 198 -11.80 22.00 -0.60
C ARG A 198 -12.40 22.24 -1.99
N ILE A 199 -13.70 21.98 -2.13
CA ILE A 199 -14.43 22.17 -3.38
C ILE A 199 -14.94 23.62 -3.37
N ASP A 200 -14.86 24.29 -4.50
CA ASP A 200 -15.37 25.65 -4.64
C ASP A 200 -16.90 25.67 -4.41
N ASP A 201 -17.37 26.51 -3.50
CA ASP A 201 -18.79 26.65 -3.16
C ASP A 201 -19.66 26.95 -4.40
N GLY A 202 -19.10 27.60 -5.42
CA GLY A 202 -19.76 27.83 -6.69
C GLY A 202 -20.16 26.57 -7.43
N MET A 203 -19.34 25.50 -7.32
CA MET A 203 -19.64 24.17 -7.90
C MET A 203 -20.71 23.42 -7.11
N GLN A 204 -20.93 23.78 -5.85
CA GLN A 204 -21.89 23.17 -4.94
C GLN A 204 -23.09 24.12 -4.64
N ALA A 205 -23.13 25.28 -5.28
CA ALA A 205 -24.09 26.34 -5.01
C ALA A 205 -25.55 25.89 -5.01
N GLN A 206 -25.92 25.01 -5.94
CA GLN A 206 -27.28 24.48 -5.98
C GLN A 206 -27.59 23.63 -4.73
N GLN A 207 -26.69 22.74 -4.32
CA GLN A 207 -26.89 21.86 -3.17
C GLN A 207 -26.90 22.65 -1.87
N ILE A 208 -26.02 23.63 -1.74
CA ILE A 208 -25.99 24.58 -0.60
C ILE A 208 -27.35 25.34 -0.52
N SER A 209 -27.82 25.92 -1.63
CA SER A 209 -29.07 26.64 -1.71
C SER A 209 -30.28 25.77 -1.33
N GLU A 210 -30.34 24.54 -1.83
CA GLU A 210 -31.42 23.61 -1.48
C GLU A 210 -31.47 23.29 0.02
N ILE A 211 -30.31 23.12 0.67
CA ILE A 211 -30.22 22.87 2.12
C ILE A 211 -30.63 24.12 2.90
N GLU A 212 -30.18 25.29 2.50
CA GLU A 212 -30.56 26.57 3.14
C GLU A 212 -32.07 26.85 3.06
N GLU A 213 -32.70 26.57 1.92
CA GLU A 213 -34.15 26.65 1.79
C GLU A 213 -34.88 25.67 2.73
N LYS A 214 -34.35 24.44 2.89
CA LYS A 214 -34.88 23.46 3.84
C LYS A 214 -34.80 23.97 5.28
N LEU A 215 -33.65 24.49 5.67
CA LEU A 215 -33.40 25.05 7.00
C LEU A 215 -34.37 26.23 7.28
N LYS A 216 -34.58 27.13 6.30
CA LYS A 216 -35.52 28.25 6.42
C LYS A 216 -36.96 27.77 6.61
N LYS A 217 -37.41 26.79 5.85
CA LYS A 217 -38.77 26.22 5.98
C LYS A 217 -38.99 25.56 7.34
N LEU A 218 -38.01 24.80 7.83
CA LEU A 218 -38.09 24.10 9.12
C LEU A 218 -37.97 25.04 10.31
N GLY A 219 -37.13 26.08 10.24
CA GLY A 219 -36.98 27.10 11.27
C GLY A 219 -38.24 28.01 11.41
N GLY A 220 -38.95 28.26 10.30
CA GLY A 220 -40.24 29.00 10.32
C GLY A 220 -41.43 28.22 10.87
N GLN A 221 -41.29 26.88 11.06
CA GLN A 221 -42.33 26.02 11.68
C GLN A 221 -42.14 25.81 13.20
N SER A 222 -41.05 26.35 13.77
CA SER A 222 -40.71 26.18 15.19
C SER A 222 -41.08 27.38 16.06
N GLY A 223 -41.90 28.30 15.55
CA GLY A 223 -42.41 29.47 16.24
C GLY A 223 -43.85 29.30 16.72
#